data_bc11871bc72a1648f8d4f75afb49558d
#
_entry.id   bc11871bc72a1648f8d4f75afb49558d
#
_cell.length_a   1.000
_cell.length_b   1.000
_cell.length_c   1.000
_cell.angle_alpha   90.00
_cell.angle_beta   90.00
_cell.angle_gamma   90.00
#
_symmetry.space_group_name_H-M   'P 1'
#
loop_
_entity.id
_entity.type
_entity.pdbx_description
1 polymer ?
#
loop_
_entity_poly.entity_id
_entity_poly.type
_entity_poly.pdbx_seq_one_letter_code
_entity_poly.pdbx_strand_id
1 'polypeptide(L)'
;RTRSSTQVAGAAGPEESREKMAPKKKVEGLIKLQIEAGQANPAPPVGPALGQHGVNIMDFCKAYNAATEDKRGQVIPVEITVYEDRSFDFVLKTPPAAKLILKAAGVPKGSGTPHTVKAGSITKDQVREIAETKMPDLNANDVDAAMRIIEGTARQMGITVS
;
A
#
# COMPACT_ATOMS: atom_id res chain seq x y z
N ARG A 1 56.83 -5.45 30.90
CA ARG A 1 56.37 -4.13 30.44
C ARG A 1 55.10 -4.31 29.63
N THR A 2 54.05 -4.05 30.29
CA THR A 2 52.65 -3.98 29.91
C THR A 2 52.41 -3.04 28.74
N ARG A 3 51.63 -3.49 27.73
CA ARG A 3 50.83 -2.60 26.90
C ARG A 3 49.42 -3.18 26.74
N SER A 4 48.55 -2.52 27.44
CA SER A 4 47.14 -2.56 27.34
C SER A 4 46.69 -2.17 25.93
N SER A 5 45.94 -2.99 25.25
CA SER A 5 45.22 -2.65 24.02
C SER A 5 43.74 -2.62 24.30
N THR A 6 43.23 -1.42 24.38
CA THR A 6 41.82 -1.09 24.44
C THR A 6 41.11 -1.51 23.14
N GLN A 7 40.23 -2.45 23.28
CA GLN A 7 39.35 -2.93 22.18
C GLN A 7 38.15 -1.99 22.11
N VAL A 8 38.11 -1.18 21.06
CA VAL A 8 36.96 -0.34 20.76
C VAL A 8 35.95 -1.19 20.07
N ALA A 9 34.78 -1.36 20.70
CA ALA A 9 33.62 -2.01 20.12
C ALA A 9 33.12 -1.19 18.92
N GLY A 10 33.24 -1.76 17.73
CA GLY A 10 32.67 -1.22 16.53
C GLY A 10 31.15 -1.37 16.55
N ALA A 11 30.47 -0.25 16.41
CA ALA A 11 29.03 -0.17 16.23
C ALA A 11 28.62 -0.96 14.98
N ALA A 12 27.72 -1.91 15.17
CA ALA A 12 27.03 -2.56 14.08
C ALA A 12 26.13 -1.50 13.38
N GLY A 13 26.47 -1.17 12.16
CA GLY A 13 25.61 -0.38 11.29
C GLY A 13 24.38 -1.19 10.89
N PRO A 14 23.29 -0.54 10.51
CA PRO A 14 22.07 -1.22 10.08
C PRO A 14 22.39 -2.06 8.84
N GLU A 15 22.05 -3.34 8.92
CA GLU A 15 22.10 -4.21 7.77
C GLU A 15 21.03 -3.74 6.78
N GLU A 16 21.48 -2.90 5.90
CA GLU A 16 20.78 -2.63 4.65
C GLU A 16 20.51 -3.96 3.95
N SER A 17 19.23 -4.22 3.81
CA SER A 17 18.64 -5.27 3.02
C SER A 17 19.49 -5.56 1.76
N ARG A 18 20.30 -6.60 1.82
CA ARG A 18 20.83 -7.24 0.63
C ARG A 18 19.62 -7.71 -0.16
N GLU A 19 19.21 -6.93 -1.13
CA GLU A 19 18.49 -7.45 -2.27
C GLU A 19 19.26 -8.67 -2.78
N LYS A 20 18.82 -9.84 -2.35
CA LYS A 20 19.22 -11.07 -3.00
C LYS A 20 18.82 -10.90 -4.44
N MET A 21 19.79 -10.69 -5.33
CA MET A 21 19.64 -10.96 -6.75
C MET A 21 19.30 -12.45 -6.89
N ALA A 22 18.01 -12.74 -6.68
CA ALA A 22 17.44 -14.01 -7.02
C ALA A 22 17.64 -14.20 -8.55
N PRO A 23 17.94 -15.40 -9.03
CA PRO A 23 17.98 -15.67 -10.45
C PRO A 23 16.69 -15.12 -11.05
N LYS A 24 16.79 -14.39 -12.17
CA LYS A 24 15.65 -13.76 -12.84
C LYS A 24 14.65 -14.84 -13.23
N LYS A 25 13.78 -15.19 -12.30
CA LYS A 25 12.65 -16.08 -12.56
C LYS A 25 11.78 -15.40 -13.60
N LYS A 26 11.33 -16.13 -14.59
CA LYS A 26 10.42 -15.57 -15.57
C LYS A 26 9.08 -15.29 -14.90
N VAL A 27 8.60 -14.08 -15.07
CA VAL A 27 7.30 -13.64 -14.56
C VAL A 27 6.23 -14.20 -15.49
N GLU A 28 5.31 -14.99 -14.94
CA GLU A 28 4.14 -15.49 -15.65
C GLU A 28 3.04 -14.44 -15.71
N GLY A 29 2.82 -13.72 -14.60
CA GLY A 29 1.79 -12.70 -14.54
C GLY A 29 1.95 -11.74 -13.37
N LEU A 30 1.34 -10.57 -13.52
CA LEU A 30 1.20 -9.56 -12.48
C LEU A 30 -0.29 -9.40 -12.15
N ILE A 31 -0.63 -9.62 -10.90
CA ILE A 31 -2.00 -9.53 -10.39
C ILE A 31 -2.08 -8.34 -9.45
N LYS A 32 -3.07 -7.48 -9.64
CA LYS A 32 -3.33 -6.34 -8.75
C LYS A 32 -4.69 -6.53 -8.08
N LEU A 33 -4.68 -6.59 -6.76
CA LEU A 33 -5.88 -6.77 -5.95
C LEU A 33 -5.97 -5.71 -4.87
N GLN A 34 -7.19 -5.47 -4.41
CA GLN A 34 -7.48 -4.64 -3.24
C GLN A 34 -8.19 -5.50 -2.21
N ILE A 35 -7.54 -5.71 -1.08
CA ILE A 35 -8.01 -6.61 -0.02
C ILE A 35 -8.01 -5.83 1.30
N GLU A 36 -8.96 -6.12 2.16
CA GLU A 36 -8.97 -5.56 3.51
C GLU A 36 -7.85 -6.18 4.34
N ALA A 37 -7.12 -5.32 5.04
CA ALA A 37 -6.00 -5.72 5.87
C ALA A 37 -6.42 -6.70 6.97
N GLY A 38 -5.70 -7.80 7.08
CA GLY A 38 -5.96 -8.85 8.06
C GLY A 38 -7.20 -9.72 7.78
N GLN A 39 -7.85 -9.56 6.61
CA GLN A 39 -9.05 -10.31 6.22
C GLN A 39 -8.92 -11.02 4.88
N ALA A 40 -7.69 -11.27 4.42
CA ALA A 40 -7.50 -12.06 3.22
C ALA A 40 -7.96 -13.49 3.44
N ASN A 41 -8.85 -13.96 2.57
CA ASN A 41 -9.36 -15.33 2.56
C ASN A 41 -9.52 -15.85 1.13
N PRO A 42 -9.70 -17.17 0.93
CA PRO A 42 -9.79 -17.77 -0.39
C PRO A 42 -11.03 -17.39 -1.20
N ALA A 43 -11.97 -16.66 -0.58
CA ALA A 43 -13.17 -16.19 -1.27
C ALA A 43 -12.83 -15.15 -2.35
N PRO A 44 -13.72 -14.90 -3.34
CA PRO A 44 -13.52 -13.84 -4.30
C PRO A 44 -13.29 -12.48 -3.60
N PRO A 45 -12.34 -11.64 -4.09
CA PRO A 45 -11.66 -11.73 -5.40
C PRO A 45 -10.34 -12.53 -5.41
N VAL A 46 -9.84 -13.00 -4.28
CA VAL A 46 -8.50 -13.61 -4.16
C VAL A 46 -8.42 -14.98 -4.83
N GLY A 47 -9.40 -15.84 -4.55
CA GLY A 47 -9.44 -17.22 -5.03
C GLY A 47 -9.32 -17.35 -6.54
N PRO A 48 -10.23 -16.75 -7.32
CA PRO A 48 -10.19 -16.82 -8.78
C PRO A 48 -8.92 -16.21 -9.37
N ALA A 49 -8.46 -15.09 -8.83
CA ALA A 49 -7.29 -14.38 -9.34
C ALA A 49 -5.99 -15.17 -9.19
N LEU A 50 -5.75 -15.77 -8.04
CA LEU A 50 -4.56 -16.59 -7.78
C LEU A 50 -4.70 -18.02 -8.32
N GLY A 51 -5.92 -18.57 -8.32
CA GLY A 51 -6.20 -19.93 -8.80
C GLY A 51 -5.88 -20.13 -10.27
N GLN A 52 -6.11 -19.12 -11.12
CA GLN A 52 -5.76 -19.15 -12.55
C GLN A 52 -4.28 -19.34 -12.80
N HIS A 53 -3.43 -18.87 -11.89
CA HIS A 53 -1.97 -18.96 -11.97
C HIS A 53 -1.40 -20.11 -11.13
N GLY A 54 -2.25 -20.96 -10.54
CA GLY A 54 -1.82 -22.11 -9.77
C GLY A 54 -1.04 -21.81 -8.48
N VAL A 55 -1.16 -20.60 -7.96
CA VAL A 55 -0.51 -20.15 -6.72
C VAL A 55 -1.24 -20.71 -5.50
N ASN A 56 -0.49 -21.04 -4.44
CA ASN A 56 -1.09 -21.48 -3.17
C ASN A 56 -1.78 -20.31 -2.45
N ILE A 57 -3.10 -20.28 -2.54
CA ILE A 57 -3.95 -19.22 -2.01
C ILE A 57 -3.82 -19.12 -0.49
N MET A 58 -3.70 -20.24 0.22
CA MET A 58 -3.62 -20.28 1.68
C MET A 58 -2.33 -19.65 2.20
N ASP A 59 -1.21 -19.93 1.53
CA ASP A 59 0.09 -19.36 1.90
C ASP A 59 0.11 -17.85 1.66
N PHE A 60 -0.48 -17.39 0.54
CA PHE A 60 -0.67 -15.97 0.28
C PHE A 60 -1.52 -15.29 1.35
N CYS A 61 -2.67 -15.86 1.69
CA CYS A 61 -3.56 -15.29 2.71
C CYS A 61 -2.86 -15.17 4.07
N LYS A 62 -2.11 -16.18 4.48
CA LYS A 62 -1.33 -16.16 5.74
C LYS A 62 -0.26 -15.06 5.71
N ALA A 63 0.53 -15.00 4.65
CA ALA A 63 1.59 -14.03 4.50
C ALA A 63 1.04 -12.59 4.45
N TYR A 64 -0.03 -12.36 3.68
CA TYR A 64 -0.70 -11.07 3.59
C TYR A 64 -1.30 -10.63 4.92
N ASN A 65 -2.02 -11.51 5.61
CA ASN A 65 -2.63 -11.19 6.90
C ASN A 65 -1.58 -10.86 7.95
N ALA A 66 -0.46 -11.59 7.99
CA ALA A 66 0.66 -11.30 8.87
C ALA A 66 1.31 -9.92 8.56
N ALA A 67 1.49 -9.62 7.27
CA ALA A 67 2.11 -8.36 6.84
C ALA A 67 1.19 -7.13 6.99
N THR A 68 -0.12 -7.33 7.14
CA THR A 68 -1.11 -6.25 7.24
C THR A 68 -1.84 -6.20 8.59
N GLU A 69 -1.36 -6.94 9.57
CA GLU A 69 -2.00 -7.00 10.89
C GLU A 69 -2.11 -5.64 11.57
N ASP A 70 -1.07 -4.81 11.45
CA ASP A 70 -1.02 -3.46 12.02
C ASP A 70 -2.01 -2.48 11.37
N LYS A 71 -2.52 -2.79 10.19
CA LYS A 71 -3.37 -1.91 9.37
C LYS A 71 -4.79 -2.42 9.20
N ARG A 72 -5.26 -3.24 10.13
CA ARG A 72 -6.62 -3.81 10.10
C ARG A 72 -7.71 -2.74 9.91
N GLY A 73 -8.69 -3.06 9.09
CA GLY A 73 -9.80 -2.16 8.75
C GLY A 73 -9.50 -1.14 7.64
N GLN A 74 -8.33 -1.23 7.02
CA GLN A 74 -8.00 -0.45 5.83
C GLN A 74 -7.94 -1.36 4.61
N VAL A 75 -8.38 -0.84 3.47
CA VAL A 75 -8.19 -1.53 2.20
C VAL A 75 -6.78 -1.27 1.72
N ILE A 76 -6.00 -2.32 1.53
CA ILE A 76 -4.61 -2.22 1.07
C ILE A 76 -4.50 -2.86 -0.31
N PRO A 77 -4.08 -2.09 -1.33
CA PRO A 77 -3.76 -2.64 -2.62
C PRO A 77 -2.50 -3.50 -2.53
N VAL A 78 -2.52 -4.64 -3.20
CA VAL A 78 -1.39 -5.56 -3.30
C VAL A 78 -1.10 -5.84 -4.77
N GLU A 79 0.16 -5.75 -5.14
CA GLU A 79 0.66 -6.22 -6.43
C GLU A 79 1.37 -7.56 -6.20
N ILE A 80 0.87 -8.59 -6.85
CA ILE A 80 1.38 -9.96 -6.73
C ILE A 80 2.05 -10.31 -8.03
N THR A 81 3.33 -10.61 -7.98
CA THR A 81 4.10 -11.13 -9.11
C THR A 81 4.16 -12.64 -9.01
N VAL A 82 3.63 -13.33 -10.01
CA VAL A 82 3.64 -14.78 -10.10
C VAL A 82 4.72 -15.22 -11.08
N TYR A 83 5.48 -16.21 -10.70
CA TYR A 83 6.54 -16.81 -11.51
C TYR A 83 6.13 -18.16 -12.08
N GLU A 84 6.80 -18.60 -13.16
CA GLU A 84 6.57 -19.92 -13.79
C GLU A 84 6.69 -21.09 -12.80
N ASP A 85 7.48 -20.93 -11.74
CA ASP A 85 7.64 -21.93 -10.65
C ASP A 85 6.44 -22.00 -9.70
N ARG A 86 5.35 -21.27 -9.96
CA ARG A 86 4.22 -21.07 -9.05
C ARG A 86 4.57 -20.42 -7.72
N SER A 87 5.79 -19.89 -7.61
CA SER A 87 6.15 -19.00 -6.51
C SER A 87 5.57 -17.60 -6.75
N PHE A 88 5.37 -16.87 -5.68
CA PHE A 88 4.83 -15.51 -5.77
C PHE A 88 5.63 -14.57 -4.87
N ASP A 89 5.76 -13.35 -5.32
CA ASP A 89 6.18 -12.21 -4.50
C ASP A 89 5.03 -11.20 -4.45
N PHE A 90 4.87 -10.51 -3.34
CA PHE A 90 3.86 -9.47 -3.23
C PHE A 90 4.43 -8.19 -2.65
N VAL A 91 3.95 -7.08 -3.17
CA VAL A 91 4.29 -5.73 -2.71
C VAL A 91 3.02 -5.05 -2.22
N LEU A 92 3.05 -4.60 -0.97
CA LEU A 92 1.95 -3.84 -0.39
C LEU A 92 2.09 -2.37 -0.79
N LYS A 93 1.01 -1.79 -1.26
CA LYS A 93 0.91 -0.36 -1.56
C LYS A 93 0.23 0.39 -0.41
N THR A 94 0.32 1.71 -0.42
CA THR A 94 -0.43 2.54 0.51
C THR A 94 -1.93 2.48 0.23
N PRO A 95 -2.79 2.69 1.23
CA PRO A 95 -4.24 2.66 1.03
C PRO A 95 -4.69 3.59 -0.10
N PRO A 96 -5.75 3.24 -0.86
CA PRO A 96 -6.22 4.07 -1.95
C PRO A 96 -6.61 5.47 -1.47
N ALA A 97 -6.19 6.52 -2.20
CA ALA A 97 -6.48 7.90 -1.86
C ALA A 97 -7.98 8.15 -1.65
N ALA A 98 -8.82 7.54 -2.49
CA ALA A 98 -10.27 7.64 -2.37
C ALA A 98 -10.78 7.17 -0.99
N LYS A 99 -10.27 6.06 -0.46
CA LYS A 99 -10.67 5.55 0.85
C LYS A 99 -10.19 6.46 2.00
N LEU A 100 -8.97 6.99 1.88
CA LEU A 100 -8.45 7.95 2.86
C LEU A 100 -9.27 9.24 2.88
N ILE A 101 -9.63 9.77 1.71
CA ILE A 101 -10.48 10.96 1.57
C ILE A 101 -11.87 10.72 2.17
N LEU A 102 -12.51 9.59 1.87
CA LEU A 102 -13.82 9.24 2.45
C LEU A 102 -13.77 9.13 3.97
N LYS A 103 -12.71 8.52 4.50
CA LYS A 103 -12.49 8.42 5.95
C LYS A 103 -12.30 9.79 6.59
N ALA A 104 -11.53 10.67 5.98
CA ALA A 104 -11.30 12.03 6.46
C ALA A 104 -12.57 12.90 6.40
N ALA A 105 -13.37 12.75 5.34
CA ALA A 105 -14.64 13.44 5.18
C ALA A 105 -15.79 12.86 6.02
N GLY A 106 -15.61 11.68 6.61
CA GLY A 106 -16.63 10.97 7.41
C GLY A 106 -17.84 10.50 6.59
N VAL A 107 -17.66 10.30 5.27
CA VAL A 107 -18.74 9.87 4.38
C VAL A 107 -18.50 8.44 3.88
N PRO A 108 -19.56 7.61 3.79
CA PRO A 108 -19.42 6.21 3.37
C PRO A 108 -19.12 6.08 1.86
N LYS A 109 -19.57 7.06 1.06
CA LYS A 109 -19.44 7.04 -0.40
C LYS A 109 -19.34 8.45 -0.96
N GLY A 110 -18.56 8.62 -2.03
CA GLY A 110 -18.52 9.85 -2.81
C GLY A 110 -19.79 10.07 -3.65
N SER A 111 -19.93 11.30 -4.16
CA SER A 111 -21.06 11.68 -5.01
C SER A 111 -21.01 10.97 -6.39
N GLY A 112 -22.16 10.51 -6.87
CA GLY A 112 -22.31 10.03 -8.25
C GLY A 112 -22.36 11.19 -9.27
N THR A 113 -22.69 12.40 -8.82
CA THR A 113 -22.78 13.61 -9.64
C THR A 113 -21.98 14.75 -8.98
N PRO A 114 -20.63 14.67 -8.97
CA PRO A 114 -19.77 15.58 -8.20
C PRO A 114 -19.86 17.06 -8.60
N HIS A 115 -20.38 17.34 -9.80
CA HIS A 115 -20.57 18.70 -10.29
C HIS A 115 -21.72 19.43 -9.58
N THR A 116 -22.81 18.71 -9.31
CA THR A 116 -24.06 19.26 -8.76
C THR A 116 -24.23 18.95 -7.29
N VAL A 117 -23.87 17.74 -6.86
CA VAL A 117 -24.07 17.29 -5.49
C VAL A 117 -22.72 17.09 -4.82
N LYS A 118 -22.50 17.81 -3.73
CA LYS A 118 -21.31 17.63 -2.88
C LYS A 118 -21.62 16.61 -1.79
N ALA A 119 -20.72 15.65 -1.60
CA ALA A 119 -20.86 14.59 -0.61
C ALA A 119 -20.32 14.99 0.78
N GLY A 120 -19.34 15.89 0.81
CA GLY A 120 -18.70 16.31 2.06
C GLY A 120 -17.62 17.36 1.85
N SER A 121 -16.90 17.68 2.90
CA SER A 121 -15.75 18.59 2.86
C SER A 121 -14.60 18.05 3.71
N ILE A 122 -13.39 18.39 3.35
CA ILE A 122 -12.16 18.12 4.10
C ILE A 122 -11.33 19.39 4.21
N THR A 123 -10.50 19.48 5.23
CA THR A 123 -9.59 20.61 5.43
C THR A 123 -8.28 20.38 4.67
N LYS A 124 -7.55 21.46 4.41
CA LYS A 124 -6.21 21.38 3.79
C LYS A 124 -5.23 20.59 4.63
N ASP A 125 -5.35 20.63 5.96
CA ASP A 125 -4.49 19.86 6.85
C ASP A 125 -4.72 18.35 6.69
N GLN A 126 -5.99 17.93 6.57
CA GLN A 126 -6.33 16.53 6.27
C GLN A 126 -5.82 16.08 4.90
N VAL A 127 -5.90 16.96 3.90
CA VAL A 127 -5.32 16.68 2.56
C VAL A 127 -3.81 16.49 2.66
N ARG A 128 -3.14 17.28 3.48
CA ARG A 128 -1.70 17.18 3.72
C ARG A 128 -1.32 15.85 4.38
N GLU A 129 -2.01 15.43 5.42
CA GLU A 129 -1.79 14.13 6.06
C GLU A 129 -1.95 12.97 5.09
N ILE A 130 -2.99 13.02 4.25
CA ILE A 130 -3.22 12.00 3.21
C ILE A 130 -2.08 12.01 2.19
N ALA A 131 -1.64 13.20 1.77
CA ALA A 131 -0.54 13.36 0.82
C ALA A 131 0.77 12.80 1.37
N GLU A 132 1.11 13.10 2.62
CA GLU A 132 2.30 12.58 3.31
C GLU A 132 2.26 11.06 3.42
N THR A 133 1.12 10.47 3.79
CA THR A 133 0.94 9.03 3.88
C THR A 133 1.13 8.35 2.52
N LYS A 134 0.76 9.02 1.44
CA LYS A 134 0.78 8.46 0.09
C LYS A 134 2.04 8.81 -0.70
N MET A 135 2.91 9.67 -0.19
CA MET A 135 4.15 10.08 -0.86
C MET A 135 4.98 8.92 -1.43
N PRO A 136 5.14 7.77 -0.73
CA PRO A 136 5.92 6.65 -1.27
C PRO A 136 5.38 6.07 -2.59
N ASP A 137 4.07 6.20 -2.83
CA ASP A 137 3.40 5.67 -4.02
C ASP A 137 3.15 6.74 -5.10
N LEU A 138 3.37 8.01 -4.78
CA LEU A 138 3.20 9.12 -5.71
C LEU A 138 4.52 9.49 -6.38
N ASN A 139 4.44 10.00 -7.59
CA ASN A 139 5.59 10.56 -8.30
C ASN A 139 5.76 12.08 -8.05
N ALA A 140 5.15 12.60 -7.00
CA ALA A 140 5.28 13.99 -6.61
C ALA A 140 6.65 14.24 -5.95
N ASN A 141 7.30 15.33 -6.29
CA ASN A 141 8.58 15.71 -5.70
C ASN A 141 8.39 16.40 -4.35
N ASP A 142 7.28 17.14 -4.20
CA ASP A 142 6.96 17.94 -3.02
C ASP A 142 5.59 17.56 -2.45
N VAL A 143 5.41 17.82 -1.16
CA VAL A 143 4.12 17.63 -0.47
C VAL A 143 3.02 18.47 -1.12
N ASP A 144 3.32 19.70 -1.56
CA ASP A 144 2.35 20.57 -2.21
C ASP A 144 1.87 19.99 -3.56
N ALA A 145 2.76 19.36 -4.33
CA ALA A 145 2.39 18.68 -5.56
C ALA A 145 1.51 17.45 -5.25
N ALA A 146 1.84 16.69 -4.20
CA ALA A 146 1.03 15.58 -3.73
C ALA A 146 -0.36 16.03 -3.27
N MET A 147 -0.45 17.14 -2.54
CA MET A 147 -1.72 17.72 -2.11
C MET A 147 -2.62 18.07 -3.31
N ARG A 148 -2.08 18.65 -4.38
CA ARG A 148 -2.84 18.95 -5.60
C ARG A 148 -3.41 17.70 -6.27
N ILE A 149 -2.65 16.60 -6.25
CA ILE A 149 -3.11 15.30 -6.77
C ILE A 149 -4.30 14.79 -5.93
N ILE A 150 -4.19 14.87 -4.62
CA ILE A 150 -5.26 14.46 -3.69
C ILE A 150 -6.50 15.36 -3.81
N GLU A 151 -6.30 16.68 -3.91
CA GLU A 151 -7.39 17.64 -4.14
C GLU A 151 -8.16 17.37 -5.44
N GLY A 152 -7.45 17.03 -6.51
CA GLY A 152 -8.05 16.62 -7.78
C GLY A 152 -8.94 15.39 -7.62
N THR A 153 -8.47 14.40 -6.86
CA THR A 153 -9.25 13.18 -6.55
C THR A 153 -10.48 13.52 -5.69
N ALA A 154 -10.31 14.33 -4.65
CA ALA A 154 -11.41 14.77 -3.78
C ALA A 154 -12.50 15.52 -4.58
N ARG A 155 -12.11 16.41 -5.47
CA ARG A 155 -13.03 17.14 -6.35
C ARG A 155 -13.86 16.22 -7.22
N GLN A 156 -13.24 15.16 -7.79
CA GLN A 156 -13.95 14.16 -8.60
C GLN A 156 -14.89 13.28 -7.77
N MET A 157 -14.69 13.19 -6.48
CA MET A 157 -15.58 12.49 -5.54
C MET A 157 -16.71 13.38 -5.00
N GLY A 158 -16.75 14.65 -5.39
CA GLY A 158 -17.71 15.63 -4.87
C GLY A 158 -17.39 16.08 -3.44
N ILE A 159 -16.13 16.01 -3.03
CA ILE A 159 -15.67 16.49 -1.73
C ILE A 159 -14.94 17.81 -1.93
N THR A 160 -15.37 18.83 -1.18
CA THR A 160 -14.78 20.16 -1.23
C THR A 160 -13.59 20.23 -0.26
N VAL A 161 -12.56 20.96 -0.66
CA VAL A 161 -11.40 21.26 0.20
C VAL A 161 -11.52 22.70 0.66
N SER A 162 -11.55 22.92 1.96
CA SER A 162 -11.67 24.23 2.61
C SER A 162 -10.35 24.67 3.25
#